data_4e885910db00840927ed795f60c5007a
#
_entry.id   4e885910db00840927ed795f60c5007a
#
_cell.length_a   1.000
_cell.length_b   1.000
_cell.length_c   1.000
_cell.angle_alpha   90.00
_cell.angle_beta   90.00
_cell.angle_gamma   90.00
#
_symmetry.space_group_name_H-M   'P 1'
#
loop_
_entity.id
_entity.type
_entity.pdbx_description
1 polymer ?
#
loop_
_entity_poly.entity_id
_entity_poly.type
_entity_poly.pdbx_seq_one_letter_code
_entity_poly.pdbx_strand_id
1 'polypeptide(L)'
;MFKRILIANRGEIAVRVFRACRELEIEPVVVYSQADREALHVQLAEQAYCIGPARSADSYLNVNAILTVAQAAGCDAIHPGYGFLSENADFADACEAAGITFIGPSGDVIRAMGNKAAARKLMQSAGVPVVPGSDGAVDTAEQARALADSIGYPVLITASAGGGGRGMRRVYEPEQLIPLFEEARSESLACFGSGEMYLEKLIVNPRHIEFQIMADGQGHVIQLGDRDCSIQRRNQKLLEESPSKALTPELRERMGAAAVAAARAAGYVNAGTIEFVLAPDGQFYFIEMNTRIQVEHPVTELVTGLDLVREQIRVSAGLPLSVTQEEVLFRGHAIECRINAEDPAKGFQPCPGRIGFLHLPGGYGVRVDTGLYTGYELPPYYDSLMAKLIVYAPTRLEAIRRMRRALEELVIEGPATNTDLLHQILHHPDFVRGNYSTGFLEAHMDTLLAWSGSGEVREV
;
A
#
# COMPACT_ATOMS: atom_id res chain seq x y z
N MET A 1 -11.16 20.78 16.56
CA MET A 1 -10.79 20.63 15.13
C MET A 1 -9.60 21.50 14.85
N PHE A 2 -8.65 21.03 14.05
CA PHE A 2 -7.46 21.80 13.66
C PHE A 2 -7.84 23.03 12.82
N LYS A 3 -7.02 24.07 12.89
CA LYS A 3 -7.15 25.26 12.03
C LYS A 3 -6.26 25.14 10.79
N ARG A 4 -5.06 24.55 10.96
CA ARG A 4 -4.05 24.47 9.91
C ARG A 4 -3.32 23.13 9.97
N ILE A 5 -3.23 22.45 8.82
CA ILE A 5 -2.54 21.16 8.68
C ILE A 5 -1.43 21.28 7.63
N LEU A 6 -0.20 20.89 8.00
CA LEU A 6 0.87 20.73 7.04
C LEU A 6 0.75 19.35 6.38
N ILE A 7 0.84 19.31 5.06
CA ILE A 7 0.83 18.08 4.25
C ILE A 7 2.28 17.72 3.93
N ALA A 8 2.83 16.72 4.65
CA ALA A 8 4.22 16.29 4.52
C ALA A 8 4.36 15.21 3.45
N ASN A 9 3.84 15.48 2.25
CA ASN A 9 3.87 14.55 1.13
C ASN A 9 3.76 15.31 -0.21
N ARG A 10 3.74 14.56 -1.33
CA ARG A 10 3.67 15.06 -2.70
C ARG A 10 2.67 14.25 -3.56
N GLY A 11 2.55 14.64 -4.83
CA GLY A 11 1.79 13.86 -5.83
C GLY A 11 0.30 13.81 -5.53
N GLU A 12 -0.34 12.71 -5.91
CA GLU A 12 -1.79 12.56 -5.80
C GLU A 12 -2.28 12.59 -4.34
N ILE A 13 -1.50 11.98 -3.41
CA ILE A 13 -1.91 11.94 -2.00
C ILE A 13 -1.87 13.31 -1.34
N ALA A 14 -0.92 14.18 -1.73
CA ALA A 14 -0.92 15.55 -1.25
C ALA A 14 -2.17 16.31 -1.73
N VAL A 15 -2.59 16.12 -2.98
CA VAL A 15 -3.85 16.68 -3.52
C VAL A 15 -5.06 16.09 -2.80
N ARG A 16 -5.05 14.77 -2.52
CA ARG A 16 -6.13 14.09 -1.78
C ARG A 16 -6.34 14.66 -0.38
N VAL A 17 -5.24 14.80 0.38
CA VAL A 17 -5.27 15.38 1.73
C VAL A 17 -5.65 16.86 1.67
N PHE A 18 -5.12 17.60 0.69
CA PHE A 18 -5.47 19.01 0.47
C PHE A 18 -6.98 19.20 0.32
N ARG A 19 -7.64 18.37 -0.51
CA ARG A 19 -9.09 18.41 -0.72
C ARG A 19 -9.86 18.14 0.57
N ALA A 20 -9.45 17.11 1.34
CA ALA A 20 -10.08 16.78 2.62
C ALA A 20 -9.95 17.94 3.63
N CYS A 21 -8.80 18.60 3.71
CA CYS A 21 -8.62 19.79 4.56
C CYS A 21 -9.57 20.92 4.15
N ARG A 22 -9.67 21.23 2.86
CA ARG A 22 -10.57 22.30 2.35
C ARG A 22 -12.04 22.00 2.64
N GLU A 23 -12.47 20.75 2.48
CA GLU A 23 -13.85 20.32 2.77
C GLU A 23 -14.17 20.33 4.28
N LEU A 24 -13.16 20.23 5.13
CA LEU A 24 -13.27 20.39 6.59
C LEU A 24 -13.09 21.83 7.06
N GLU A 25 -12.95 22.80 6.15
CA GLU A 25 -12.65 24.21 6.44
C GLU A 25 -11.33 24.39 7.22
N ILE A 26 -10.35 23.52 6.97
CA ILE A 26 -9.01 23.55 7.53
C ILE A 26 -8.05 24.13 6.48
N GLU A 27 -7.19 25.05 6.88
CA GLU A 27 -6.18 25.62 5.97
C GLU A 27 -5.05 24.62 5.72
N PRO A 28 -4.86 24.13 4.47
CA PRO A 28 -3.76 23.24 4.12
C PRO A 28 -2.49 24.04 3.83
N VAL A 29 -1.39 23.68 4.50
CA VAL A 29 -0.04 24.16 4.21
C VAL A 29 0.70 23.02 3.50
N VAL A 30 1.29 23.28 2.33
CA VAL A 30 1.98 22.25 1.57
C VAL A 30 3.49 22.47 1.55
N VAL A 31 4.23 21.38 1.47
CA VAL A 31 5.67 21.40 1.25
C VAL A 31 6.02 20.82 -0.11
N TYR A 32 7.14 21.25 -0.67
CA TYR A 32 7.63 20.75 -1.96
C TYR A 32 9.15 20.79 -2.05
N SER A 33 9.72 19.85 -2.81
CA SER A 33 11.12 19.94 -3.23
C SER A 33 11.26 20.85 -4.45
N GLN A 34 12.46 21.25 -4.77
CA GLN A 34 12.71 22.05 -5.99
C GLN A 34 12.17 21.41 -7.26
N ALA A 35 12.15 20.06 -7.34
CA ALA A 35 11.63 19.33 -8.50
C ALA A 35 10.09 19.39 -8.60
N ASP A 36 9.39 19.59 -7.50
CA ASP A 36 7.94 19.64 -7.45
C ASP A 36 7.37 21.08 -7.42
N ARG A 37 8.17 22.09 -7.74
CA ARG A 37 7.73 23.51 -7.74
C ARG A 37 6.44 23.74 -8.51
N GLU A 38 6.28 23.05 -9.63
CA GLU A 38 5.12 23.15 -10.52
C GLU A 38 4.07 22.06 -10.27
N ALA A 39 4.21 21.26 -9.18
CA ALA A 39 3.27 20.19 -8.87
C ALA A 39 1.88 20.77 -8.49
N LEU A 40 0.81 20.01 -8.83
CA LEU A 40 -0.57 20.48 -8.66
C LEU A 40 -0.90 20.89 -7.22
N HIS A 41 -0.43 20.14 -6.22
CA HIS A 41 -0.66 20.48 -4.81
C HIS A 41 -0.06 21.84 -4.43
N VAL A 42 1.06 22.23 -5.07
CA VAL A 42 1.70 23.54 -4.85
C VAL A 42 0.88 24.66 -5.50
N GLN A 43 0.38 24.41 -6.72
CA GLN A 43 -0.45 25.39 -7.44
C GLN A 43 -1.81 25.65 -6.77
N LEU A 44 -2.36 24.63 -6.09
CA LEU A 44 -3.65 24.74 -5.40
C LEU A 44 -3.55 25.46 -4.05
N ALA A 45 -2.36 25.49 -3.44
CA ALA A 45 -2.17 25.95 -2.06
C ALA A 45 -1.92 27.46 -2.01
N GLU A 46 -2.51 28.12 -1.00
CA GLU A 46 -2.21 29.50 -0.66
C GLU A 46 -0.86 29.63 0.05
N GLN A 47 -0.47 28.58 0.82
CA GLN A 47 0.81 28.50 1.51
C GLN A 47 1.57 27.26 1.06
N ALA A 48 2.70 27.47 0.38
CA ALA A 48 3.58 26.41 -0.10
C ALA A 48 5.04 26.75 0.19
N TYR A 49 5.78 25.81 0.76
CA TYR A 49 7.15 26.01 1.21
C TYR A 49 8.11 25.00 0.56
N CYS A 50 9.19 25.53 -0.02
CA CYS A 50 10.27 24.67 -0.52
C CYS A 50 11.11 24.14 0.63
N ILE A 51 11.19 22.81 0.76
CA ILE A 51 11.91 22.14 1.86
C ILE A 51 13.27 21.58 1.45
N GLY A 52 13.73 21.82 0.23
CA GLY A 52 15.07 21.40 -0.21
C GLY A 52 15.16 21.00 -1.68
N PRO A 53 16.32 20.44 -2.08
CA PRO A 53 16.56 19.98 -3.44
C PRO A 53 15.69 18.78 -3.85
N ALA A 54 15.86 18.29 -5.08
CA ALA A 54 15.03 17.24 -5.66
C ALA A 54 15.10 15.88 -4.94
N ARG A 55 16.26 15.51 -4.36
CA ARG A 55 16.42 14.22 -3.70
C ARG A 55 15.55 14.13 -2.43
N SER A 56 14.85 13.00 -2.26
CA SER A 56 13.98 12.77 -1.11
C SER A 56 14.72 12.91 0.23
N ALA A 57 15.96 12.41 0.32
CA ALA A 57 16.78 12.51 1.52
C ALA A 57 17.04 13.96 1.97
N ASP A 58 17.09 14.88 1.01
CA ASP A 58 17.41 16.29 1.25
C ASP A 58 16.14 17.18 1.35
N SER A 59 14.94 16.58 1.19
CA SER A 59 13.65 17.27 1.18
C SER A 59 12.57 16.52 1.96
N TYR A 60 11.81 15.62 1.32
CA TYR A 60 10.66 14.93 1.94
C TYR A 60 11.04 13.98 3.10
N LEU A 61 12.29 13.58 3.25
CA LEU A 61 12.82 12.83 4.39
C LEU A 61 13.57 13.73 5.40
N ASN A 62 13.60 15.04 5.17
CA ASN A 62 14.25 16.00 6.09
C ASN A 62 13.27 16.44 7.17
N VAL A 63 13.28 15.73 8.29
CA VAL A 63 12.44 15.98 9.47
C VAL A 63 12.55 17.44 9.95
N ASN A 64 13.78 17.97 10.05
CA ASN A 64 14.01 19.32 10.56
C ASN A 64 13.40 20.39 9.64
N ALA A 65 13.53 20.24 8.32
CA ALA A 65 12.95 21.19 7.37
C ALA A 65 11.41 21.19 7.46
N ILE A 66 10.80 20.00 7.53
CA ILE A 66 9.33 19.85 7.63
C ILE A 66 8.81 20.46 8.94
N LEU A 67 9.43 20.15 10.09
CA LEU A 67 9.04 20.69 11.39
C LEU A 67 9.23 22.21 11.47
N THR A 68 10.32 22.74 10.90
CA THR A 68 10.56 24.18 10.83
C THR A 68 9.45 24.90 10.08
N VAL A 69 9.02 24.35 8.93
CA VAL A 69 7.89 24.91 8.17
C VAL A 69 6.59 24.82 8.98
N ALA A 70 6.31 23.68 9.61
CA ALA A 70 5.09 23.48 10.39
C ALA A 70 4.98 24.51 11.55
N GLN A 71 6.08 24.73 12.27
CA GLN A 71 6.15 25.71 13.33
C GLN A 71 6.04 27.16 12.81
N ALA A 72 6.78 27.49 11.76
CA ALA A 72 6.77 28.84 11.18
C ALA A 72 5.41 29.22 10.59
N ALA A 73 4.71 28.25 9.98
CA ALA A 73 3.37 28.42 9.46
C ALA A 73 2.27 28.31 10.52
N GLY A 74 2.60 27.96 11.77
CA GLY A 74 1.65 27.80 12.87
C GLY A 74 0.67 26.64 12.63
N CYS A 75 1.16 25.50 12.15
CA CYS A 75 0.33 24.33 11.93
C CYS A 75 0.02 23.59 13.23
N ASP A 76 -1.23 23.18 13.41
CA ASP A 76 -1.68 22.39 14.56
C ASP A 76 -1.33 20.91 14.41
N ALA A 77 -1.26 20.44 13.16
CA ALA A 77 -1.02 19.03 12.85
C ALA A 77 -0.23 18.86 11.54
N ILE A 78 0.34 17.65 11.36
CA ILE A 78 1.02 17.22 10.15
C ILE A 78 0.34 15.94 9.65
N HIS A 79 -0.08 15.93 8.36
CA HIS A 79 -0.54 14.73 7.67
C HIS A 79 0.58 14.16 6.81
N PRO A 80 1.10 12.97 7.12
CA PRO A 80 2.24 12.39 6.40
C PRO A 80 1.84 11.69 5.09
N GLY A 81 0.55 11.45 4.85
CA GLY A 81 0.09 10.60 3.74
C GLY A 81 0.57 9.16 3.86
N TYR A 82 1.17 8.64 2.78
CA TYR A 82 1.87 7.35 2.74
C TYR A 82 3.26 7.50 2.13
N GLY A 83 4.16 6.54 2.39
CA GLY A 83 5.58 6.65 2.01
C GLY A 83 6.33 7.73 2.81
N PHE A 84 7.54 8.07 2.40
CA PHE A 84 8.42 9.03 3.07
C PHE A 84 8.48 8.85 4.59
N LEU A 85 7.96 9.80 5.36
CA LEU A 85 8.01 9.80 6.83
C LEU A 85 6.74 9.24 7.50
N SER A 86 5.79 8.70 6.74
CA SER A 86 4.51 8.24 7.29
C SER A 86 4.62 7.06 8.27
N GLU A 87 5.68 6.26 8.18
CA GLU A 87 6.00 5.13 9.07
C GLU A 87 7.32 5.36 9.82
N ASN A 88 7.71 6.63 10.00
CA ASN A 88 8.90 6.98 10.74
C ASN A 88 8.54 7.34 12.20
N ALA A 89 8.90 6.45 13.13
CA ALA A 89 8.61 6.62 14.55
C ALA A 89 9.26 7.89 15.14
N ASP A 90 10.51 8.16 14.78
CA ASP A 90 11.25 9.31 15.28
C ASP A 90 10.64 10.65 14.79
N PHE A 91 10.04 10.64 13.59
CA PHE A 91 9.30 11.80 13.09
C PHE A 91 8.00 12.02 13.87
N ALA A 92 7.25 10.95 14.17
CA ALA A 92 6.04 11.05 15.00
C ALA A 92 6.38 11.61 16.40
N ASP A 93 7.43 11.09 17.03
CA ASP A 93 7.91 11.56 18.33
C ASP A 93 8.38 13.03 18.27
N ALA A 94 9.06 13.43 17.19
CA ALA A 94 9.53 14.79 16.99
C ALA A 94 8.36 15.78 16.77
N CYS A 95 7.28 15.36 16.11
CA CYS A 95 6.05 16.15 16.01
C CYS A 95 5.44 16.38 17.39
N GLU A 96 5.28 15.32 18.19
CA GLU A 96 4.74 15.41 19.56
C GLU A 96 5.59 16.31 20.44
N ALA A 97 6.91 16.15 20.42
CA ALA A 97 7.85 17.01 21.16
C ALA A 97 7.78 18.48 20.74
N ALA A 98 7.40 18.76 19.49
CA ALA A 98 7.18 20.11 18.97
C ALA A 98 5.78 20.67 19.29
N GLY A 99 4.91 19.90 19.94
CA GLY A 99 3.52 20.29 20.21
C GLY A 99 2.63 20.28 18.97
N ILE A 100 3.00 19.52 17.93
CA ILE A 100 2.27 19.37 16.67
C ILE A 100 1.70 17.96 16.59
N THR A 101 0.41 17.81 16.31
CA THR A 101 -0.22 16.50 16.21
C THR A 101 0.24 15.78 14.94
N PHE A 102 0.84 14.60 15.08
CA PHE A 102 1.06 13.68 13.95
C PHE A 102 -0.26 12.98 13.62
N ILE A 103 -0.75 13.11 12.38
CA ILE A 103 -1.99 12.43 11.92
C ILE A 103 -1.65 10.99 11.55
N GLY A 104 -1.72 10.12 12.53
CA GLY A 104 -1.33 8.72 12.49
C GLY A 104 -1.24 8.12 13.89
N PRO A 105 -0.70 6.91 14.04
CA PRO A 105 -0.43 6.30 15.34
C PRO A 105 0.78 6.93 16.02
N SER A 106 1.00 6.60 17.31
CA SER A 106 2.17 7.05 18.06
C SER A 106 3.48 6.42 17.53
N GLY A 107 4.62 7.07 17.80
CA GLY A 107 5.94 6.56 17.46
C GLY A 107 6.20 5.15 18.03
N ASP A 108 5.72 4.87 19.25
CA ASP A 108 5.86 3.54 19.86
C ASP A 108 5.13 2.45 19.08
N VAL A 109 3.91 2.72 18.60
CA VAL A 109 3.14 1.78 17.76
C VAL A 109 3.83 1.56 16.43
N ILE A 110 4.31 2.63 15.77
CA ILE A 110 5.06 2.53 14.52
C ILE A 110 6.30 1.66 14.72
N ARG A 111 7.05 1.89 15.78
CA ARG A 111 8.28 1.15 16.11
C ARG A 111 8.02 -0.32 16.39
N ALA A 112 6.97 -0.61 17.17
CA ALA A 112 6.57 -1.97 17.52
C ALA A 112 6.12 -2.77 16.29
N MET A 113 5.30 -2.16 15.40
CA MET A 113 4.80 -2.83 14.20
C MET A 113 5.83 -2.90 13.07
N GLY A 114 6.77 -1.96 13.01
CA GLY A 114 7.90 -1.98 12.07
C GLY A 114 8.93 -3.08 12.36
N ASN A 115 8.95 -3.62 13.56
CA ASN A 115 9.80 -4.76 13.91
C ASN A 115 9.04 -6.08 13.67
N LYS A 116 9.38 -6.80 12.60
CA LYS A 116 8.69 -8.03 12.18
C LYS A 116 8.61 -9.09 13.28
N ALA A 117 9.70 -9.31 14.05
CA ALA A 117 9.72 -10.30 15.11
C ALA A 117 8.82 -9.90 16.29
N ALA A 118 8.85 -8.62 16.68
CA ALA A 118 8.00 -8.09 17.74
C ALA A 118 6.53 -8.10 17.33
N ALA A 119 6.22 -7.65 16.11
CA ALA A 119 4.87 -7.68 15.56
C ALA A 119 4.31 -9.10 15.50
N ARG A 120 5.09 -10.06 14.98
CA ARG A 120 4.70 -11.47 14.92
C ARG A 120 4.37 -12.04 16.32
N LYS A 121 5.23 -11.80 17.31
CA LYS A 121 5.03 -12.25 18.68
C LYS A 121 3.77 -11.62 19.31
N LEU A 122 3.56 -10.35 19.07
CA LEU A 122 2.37 -9.65 19.52
C LEU A 122 1.10 -10.25 18.89
N MET A 123 1.11 -10.51 17.58
CA MET A 123 -0.01 -11.13 16.87
C MET A 123 -0.32 -12.53 17.40
N GLN A 124 0.70 -13.36 17.65
CA GLN A 124 0.52 -14.69 18.26
C GLN A 124 -0.14 -14.58 19.63
N SER A 125 0.31 -13.65 20.48
CA SER A 125 -0.28 -13.45 21.81
C SER A 125 -1.73 -12.96 21.76
N ALA A 126 -2.12 -12.27 20.69
CA ALA A 126 -3.47 -11.83 20.43
C ALA A 126 -4.37 -12.88 19.73
N GLY A 127 -3.85 -14.09 19.49
CA GLY A 127 -4.57 -15.15 18.79
C GLY A 127 -4.74 -14.93 17.29
N VAL A 128 -3.99 -13.99 16.70
CA VAL A 128 -3.99 -13.75 15.25
C VAL A 128 -3.09 -14.79 14.58
N PRO A 129 -3.59 -15.53 13.57
CA PRO A 129 -2.78 -16.52 12.86
C PRO A 129 -1.54 -15.89 12.21
N VAL A 130 -0.37 -16.47 12.45
CA VAL A 130 0.89 -16.08 11.79
C VAL A 130 1.44 -17.26 11.00
N VAL A 131 2.22 -17.00 9.95
CA VAL A 131 2.83 -18.06 9.15
C VAL A 131 3.64 -18.99 10.06
N PRO A 132 3.43 -20.31 10.04
CA PRO A 132 4.25 -21.25 10.82
C PRO A 132 5.73 -21.07 10.48
N GLY A 133 6.61 -21.02 11.49
CA GLY A 133 8.03 -20.78 11.26
C GLY A 133 8.82 -20.69 12.57
N SER A 134 10.05 -20.20 12.50
CA SER A 134 10.94 -20.06 13.65
C SER A 134 10.46 -18.97 14.62
N ASP A 135 10.63 -19.22 15.92
CA ASP A 135 10.34 -18.25 17.00
C ASP A 135 11.46 -17.22 17.20
N GLY A 136 12.48 -17.27 16.36
CA GLY A 136 13.66 -16.42 16.39
C GLY A 136 14.60 -16.79 15.27
N ALA A 137 15.82 -16.27 15.34
CA ALA A 137 16.87 -16.63 14.39
C ALA A 137 17.20 -18.13 14.49
N VAL A 138 17.50 -18.73 13.36
CA VAL A 138 17.96 -20.11 13.23
C VAL A 138 19.46 -20.08 12.99
N ASP A 139 20.23 -20.62 13.92
CA ASP A 139 21.70 -20.48 13.93
C ASP A 139 22.41 -21.47 13.00
N THR A 140 21.82 -22.65 12.80
CA THR A 140 22.45 -23.72 11.99
C THR A 140 21.49 -24.33 10.97
N ALA A 141 22.06 -24.88 9.91
CA ALA A 141 21.31 -25.57 8.86
C ALA A 141 20.58 -26.83 9.40
N GLU A 142 21.13 -27.50 10.43
CA GLU A 142 20.51 -28.65 11.07
C GLU A 142 19.27 -28.27 11.88
N GLN A 143 19.33 -27.13 12.61
CA GLN A 143 18.15 -26.58 13.29
C GLN A 143 17.09 -26.20 12.28
N ALA A 144 17.47 -25.53 11.16
CA ALA A 144 16.56 -25.20 10.08
C ALA A 144 15.90 -26.48 9.51
N ARG A 145 16.67 -27.54 9.33
CA ARG A 145 16.17 -28.84 8.85
C ARG A 145 15.13 -29.44 9.78
N ALA A 146 15.45 -29.54 11.07
CA ALA A 146 14.54 -30.09 12.07
C ALA A 146 13.23 -29.30 12.14
N LEU A 147 13.30 -27.96 12.06
CA LEU A 147 12.13 -27.11 12.04
C LEU A 147 11.32 -27.31 10.74
N ALA A 148 11.96 -27.32 9.58
CA ALA A 148 11.30 -27.56 8.29
C ALA A 148 10.58 -28.91 8.26
N ASP A 149 11.19 -29.96 8.80
CA ASP A 149 10.59 -31.30 8.91
C ASP A 149 9.35 -31.28 9.82
N SER A 150 9.30 -30.41 10.83
CA SER A 150 8.14 -30.26 11.73
C SER A 150 6.98 -29.46 11.12
N ILE A 151 7.27 -28.39 10.37
CA ILE A 151 6.23 -27.55 9.73
C ILE A 151 5.83 -28.02 8.34
N GLY A 152 6.61 -28.94 7.76
CA GLY A 152 6.42 -29.50 6.42
C GLY A 152 6.88 -28.57 5.29
N TYR A 153 7.35 -29.17 4.20
CA TYR A 153 7.74 -28.44 2.98
C TYR A 153 6.50 -28.04 2.15
N PRO A 154 6.62 -27.01 1.28
CA PRO A 154 7.80 -26.16 1.07
C PRO A 154 7.98 -25.12 2.19
N VAL A 155 9.24 -24.65 2.35
CA VAL A 155 9.60 -23.62 3.33
C VAL A 155 10.37 -22.48 2.65
N LEU A 156 10.38 -21.33 3.31
CA LEU A 156 11.10 -20.13 2.91
C LEU A 156 12.18 -19.84 3.93
N ILE A 157 13.41 -19.73 3.49
CA ILE A 157 14.54 -19.23 4.27
C ILE A 157 14.65 -17.73 3.99
N THR A 158 14.75 -16.91 5.04
CA THR A 158 14.88 -15.46 4.92
C THR A 158 15.95 -14.93 5.86
N ALA A 159 16.73 -13.92 5.41
CA ALA A 159 17.66 -13.21 6.27
C ALA A 159 16.93 -12.17 7.12
N SER A 160 17.33 -12.01 8.39
CA SER A 160 16.80 -11.00 9.31
C SER A 160 16.96 -9.57 8.79
N ALA A 161 18.11 -9.28 8.22
CA ALA A 161 18.44 -7.97 7.64
C ALA A 161 18.13 -7.88 6.13
N GLY A 162 17.41 -8.86 5.56
CA GLY A 162 17.14 -8.97 4.14
C GLY A 162 16.10 -7.97 3.63
N GLY A 163 16.31 -7.50 2.40
CA GLY A 163 15.36 -6.68 1.66
C GLY A 163 15.52 -6.90 0.15
N GLY A 164 14.44 -6.67 -0.63
CA GLY A 164 14.49 -6.81 -2.09
C GLY A 164 14.74 -8.24 -2.60
N GLY A 165 14.43 -9.28 -1.80
CA GLY A 165 14.60 -10.68 -2.17
C GLY A 165 16.01 -11.26 -1.97
N ARG A 166 16.98 -10.48 -1.50
CA ARG A 166 18.32 -10.95 -1.16
C ARG A 166 18.32 -11.69 0.18
N GLY A 167 19.08 -12.78 0.28
CA GLY A 167 19.08 -13.66 1.45
C GLY A 167 17.81 -14.46 1.61
N MET A 168 17.02 -14.66 0.52
CA MET A 168 15.77 -15.41 0.51
C MET A 168 15.88 -16.62 -0.42
N ARG A 169 15.53 -17.82 0.09
CA ARG A 169 15.53 -19.07 -0.70
C ARG A 169 14.26 -19.86 -0.46
N ARG A 170 13.64 -20.32 -1.55
CA ARG A 170 12.49 -21.24 -1.52
C ARG A 170 13.01 -22.67 -1.53
N VAL A 171 12.58 -23.48 -0.58
CA VAL A 171 12.99 -24.88 -0.42
C VAL A 171 11.79 -25.77 -0.58
N TYR A 172 11.76 -26.57 -1.64
CA TYR A 172 10.63 -27.44 -1.93
C TYR A 172 10.84 -28.86 -1.39
N GLU A 173 12.08 -29.32 -1.36
CA GLU A 173 12.46 -30.68 -1.00
C GLU A 173 13.50 -30.66 0.14
N PRO A 174 13.44 -31.65 1.07
CA PRO A 174 14.35 -31.70 2.23
C PRO A 174 15.85 -31.64 1.87
N GLU A 175 16.25 -32.24 0.76
CA GLU A 175 17.64 -32.33 0.32
C GLU A 175 18.22 -30.96 -0.07
N GLN A 176 17.36 -30.02 -0.45
CA GLN A 176 17.75 -28.67 -0.88
C GLN A 176 18.04 -27.75 0.31
N LEU A 177 17.55 -28.07 1.51
CA LEU A 177 17.52 -27.12 2.62
C LEU A 177 18.92 -26.70 3.06
N ILE A 178 19.80 -27.64 3.37
CA ILE A 178 21.13 -27.34 3.89
C ILE A 178 21.96 -26.50 2.90
N PRO A 179 22.08 -26.88 1.61
CA PRO A 179 22.82 -26.06 0.64
C PRO A 179 22.24 -24.65 0.49
N LEU A 180 20.93 -24.52 0.37
CA LEU A 180 20.26 -23.23 0.20
C LEU A 180 20.32 -22.35 1.46
N PHE A 181 20.33 -22.95 2.65
CA PHE A 181 20.52 -22.24 3.92
C PHE A 181 21.90 -21.58 3.98
N GLU A 182 22.96 -22.35 3.70
CA GLU A 182 24.34 -21.85 3.73
C GLU A 182 24.58 -20.79 2.65
N GLU A 183 24.00 -20.98 1.47
CA GLU A 183 24.04 -19.97 0.40
C GLU A 183 23.38 -18.67 0.83
N ALA A 184 22.13 -18.74 1.36
CA ALA A 184 21.39 -17.55 1.81
C ALA A 184 22.11 -16.83 2.96
N ARG A 185 22.69 -17.58 3.90
CA ARG A 185 23.45 -17.05 5.03
C ARG A 185 24.72 -16.33 4.57
N SER A 186 25.44 -16.94 3.63
CA SER A 186 26.66 -16.35 3.06
C SER A 186 26.35 -15.05 2.30
N GLU A 187 25.28 -15.03 1.50
CA GLU A 187 24.79 -13.84 0.82
C GLU A 187 24.40 -12.74 1.81
N SER A 188 23.69 -13.10 2.89
CA SER A 188 23.26 -12.16 3.93
C SER A 188 24.45 -11.52 4.64
N LEU A 189 25.45 -12.34 5.03
CA LEU A 189 26.69 -11.85 5.62
C LEU A 189 27.42 -10.88 4.70
N ALA A 190 27.52 -11.19 3.41
CA ALA A 190 28.23 -10.37 2.44
C ALA A 190 27.49 -9.05 2.14
N CYS A 191 26.14 -9.07 2.08
CA CYS A 191 25.34 -7.90 1.70
C CYS A 191 24.95 -7.00 2.87
N PHE A 192 24.72 -7.58 4.06
CA PHE A 192 24.14 -6.88 5.19
C PHE A 192 24.95 -6.97 6.48
N GLY A 193 26.04 -7.74 6.49
CA GLY A 193 26.89 -7.92 7.68
C GLY A 193 26.26 -8.77 8.80
N SER A 194 25.09 -9.38 8.55
CA SER A 194 24.38 -10.25 9.49
C SER A 194 24.07 -11.61 8.85
N GLY A 195 24.33 -12.68 9.57
CA GLY A 195 24.03 -14.06 9.16
C GLY A 195 22.82 -14.66 9.89
N GLU A 196 21.99 -13.81 10.53
CA GLU A 196 20.76 -14.27 11.17
C GLU A 196 19.73 -14.69 10.11
N MET A 197 19.28 -15.94 10.19
CA MET A 197 18.33 -16.54 9.26
C MET A 197 17.04 -16.91 9.97
N TYR A 198 15.92 -16.80 9.27
CA TYR A 198 14.60 -17.25 9.70
C TYR A 198 14.09 -18.32 8.73
N LEU A 199 13.24 -19.19 9.24
CA LEU A 199 12.56 -20.20 8.44
C LEU A 199 11.05 -20.06 8.62
N GLU A 200 10.32 -20.04 7.51
CA GLU A 200 8.87 -19.96 7.51
C GLU A 200 8.26 -20.94 6.51
N LYS A 201 7.01 -21.36 6.76
CA LYS A 201 6.21 -22.08 5.76
C LYS A 201 6.07 -21.25 4.49
N LEU A 202 6.44 -21.80 3.36
CA LEU A 202 6.16 -21.16 2.07
C LEU A 202 4.70 -21.43 1.67
N ILE A 203 3.91 -20.37 1.60
CA ILE A 203 2.55 -20.46 1.08
C ILE A 203 2.62 -20.33 -0.44
N VAL A 204 2.24 -21.39 -1.14
CA VAL A 204 2.30 -21.45 -2.60
C VAL A 204 1.04 -20.86 -3.21
N ASN A 205 1.20 -20.00 -4.23
CA ASN A 205 0.09 -19.33 -4.93
C ASN A 205 -0.93 -18.65 -3.97
N PRO A 206 -0.47 -17.88 -2.99
CA PRO A 206 -1.37 -17.24 -2.06
C PRO A 206 -2.11 -16.08 -2.71
N ARG A 207 -3.18 -15.62 -2.04
CA ARG A 207 -3.70 -14.28 -2.25
C ARG A 207 -3.14 -13.32 -1.21
N HIS A 208 -3.00 -12.09 -1.62
CA HIS A 208 -2.71 -10.97 -0.74
C HIS A 208 -4.02 -10.28 -0.41
N ILE A 209 -4.52 -10.52 0.79
CA ILE A 209 -5.77 -9.95 1.30
C ILE A 209 -5.44 -9.06 2.48
N GLU A 210 -6.02 -7.88 2.51
CA GLU A 210 -5.79 -6.93 3.59
C GLU A 210 -7.10 -6.36 4.12
N PHE A 211 -7.10 -5.92 5.38
CA PHE A 211 -8.27 -5.31 6.01
C PHE A 211 -7.95 -3.88 6.44
N GLN A 212 -8.80 -2.94 6.02
CA GLN A 212 -8.73 -1.57 6.48
C GLN A 212 -9.20 -1.48 7.92
N ILE A 213 -8.36 -0.93 8.79
CA ILE A 213 -8.67 -0.61 10.18
C ILE A 213 -8.85 0.89 10.33
N MET A 214 -9.78 1.27 11.19
CA MET A 214 -9.90 2.62 11.72
C MET A 214 -10.10 2.55 13.23
N ALA A 215 -9.34 3.35 13.99
CA ALA A 215 -9.41 3.35 15.45
C ALA A 215 -9.31 4.78 16.00
N ASP A 216 -10.03 5.06 17.08
CA ASP A 216 -10.00 6.36 17.77
C ASP A 216 -9.22 6.31 19.09
N GLY A 217 -8.99 7.49 19.67
CA GLY A 217 -8.32 7.62 20.97
C GLY A 217 -9.18 7.20 22.18
N GLN A 218 -10.43 6.77 21.97
CA GLN A 218 -11.36 6.30 23.01
C GLN A 218 -11.38 4.77 23.12
N GLY A 219 -10.61 4.06 22.26
CA GLY A 219 -10.51 2.61 22.24
C GLY A 219 -11.51 1.90 21.32
N HIS A 220 -12.26 2.63 20.51
CA HIS A 220 -13.06 2.04 19.46
C HIS A 220 -12.16 1.64 18.29
N VAL A 221 -12.29 0.39 17.84
CA VAL A 221 -11.57 -0.17 16.70
C VAL A 221 -12.57 -0.87 15.79
N ILE A 222 -12.64 -0.43 14.54
CA ILE A 222 -13.51 -1.00 13.51
C ILE A 222 -12.69 -1.47 12.30
N GLN A 223 -13.22 -2.46 11.59
CA GLN A 223 -12.72 -2.86 10.28
C GLN A 223 -13.68 -2.37 9.19
N LEU A 224 -13.12 -1.93 8.07
CA LEU A 224 -13.83 -1.34 6.94
C LEU A 224 -13.75 -2.23 5.68
N GLY A 225 -13.67 -3.55 5.88
CA GLY A 225 -13.65 -4.56 4.84
C GLY A 225 -12.29 -4.86 4.26
N ASP A 226 -12.33 -5.83 3.37
CA ASP A 226 -11.16 -6.39 2.71
C ASP A 226 -10.87 -5.75 1.36
N ARG A 227 -9.58 -5.78 1.00
CA ARG A 227 -9.07 -5.54 -0.34
C ARG A 227 -8.27 -6.74 -0.82
N ASP A 228 -8.41 -7.08 -2.09
CA ASP A 228 -7.57 -8.07 -2.77
C ASP A 228 -6.49 -7.35 -3.57
N CYS A 229 -5.24 -7.52 -3.14
CA CYS A 229 -4.06 -6.87 -3.70
C CYS A 229 -3.13 -7.88 -4.39
N SER A 230 -3.67 -9.00 -4.85
CA SER A 230 -2.88 -10.11 -5.42
C SER A 230 -2.32 -9.81 -6.80
N ILE A 231 -2.88 -8.85 -7.55
CA ILE A 231 -2.29 -8.44 -8.84
C ILE A 231 -1.12 -7.48 -8.57
N GLN A 232 0.06 -8.08 -8.51
CA GLN A 232 1.29 -7.37 -8.13
C GLN A 232 2.51 -7.89 -8.89
N ARG A 233 3.51 -7.05 -9.04
CA ARG A 233 4.81 -7.40 -9.61
C ARG A 233 5.90 -7.16 -8.59
N ARG A 234 6.67 -8.18 -8.21
CA ARG A 234 7.75 -8.07 -7.22
C ARG A 234 7.30 -7.36 -5.94
N ASN A 235 6.14 -7.75 -5.42
CA ASN A 235 5.48 -7.15 -4.26
C ASN A 235 5.00 -5.69 -4.44
N GLN A 236 5.00 -5.15 -5.66
CA GLN A 236 4.37 -3.87 -5.99
C GLN A 236 2.97 -4.11 -6.56
N LYS A 237 1.97 -3.65 -5.85
CA LYS A 237 0.55 -3.74 -6.23
C LYS A 237 0.31 -2.92 -7.50
N LEU A 238 -0.47 -3.44 -8.45
CA LEU A 238 -0.80 -2.77 -9.72
C LEU A 238 -2.31 -2.60 -9.90
N LEU A 239 -3.09 -3.54 -9.39
CA LEU A 239 -4.54 -3.52 -9.43
C LEU A 239 -5.08 -4.10 -8.13
N GLU A 240 -6.02 -3.39 -7.52
CA GLU A 240 -6.67 -3.77 -6.28
C GLU A 240 -8.19 -3.76 -6.44
N GLU A 241 -8.87 -4.65 -5.73
CA GLU A 241 -10.34 -4.68 -5.72
C GLU A 241 -10.91 -4.86 -4.30
N SER A 242 -12.09 -4.35 -4.08
CA SER A 242 -12.86 -4.53 -2.85
C SER A 242 -14.35 -4.74 -3.17
N PRO A 243 -15.00 -5.74 -2.55
CA PRO A 243 -14.43 -6.80 -1.72
C PRO A 243 -13.75 -7.90 -2.56
N SER A 244 -12.86 -8.70 -1.94
CA SER A 244 -12.26 -9.86 -2.59
C SER A 244 -13.28 -10.93 -2.93
N LYS A 245 -13.19 -11.46 -4.16
CA LYS A 245 -14.01 -12.61 -4.58
C LYS A 245 -13.57 -13.92 -3.90
N ALA A 246 -12.38 -13.98 -3.35
CA ALA A 246 -11.85 -15.19 -2.72
C ALA A 246 -12.47 -15.48 -1.35
N LEU A 247 -13.07 -14.46 -0.70
CA LEU A 247 -13.58 -14.60 0.66
C LEU A 247 -15.05 -14.99 0.66
N THR A 248 -15.37 -16.12 1.32
CA THR A 248 -16.75 -16.40 1.75
C THR A 248 -17.14 -15.43 2.88
N PRO A 249 -18.45 -15.24 3.15
CA PRO A 249 -18.89 -14.41 4.28
C PRO A 249 -18.24 -14.82 5.61
N GLU A 250 -18.14 -16.13 5.89
CA GLU A 250 -17.59 -16.67 7.14
C GLU A 250 -16.08 -16.42 7.24
N LEU A 251 -15.35 -16.57 6.12
CA LEU A 251 -13.92 -16.31 6.10
C LEU A 251 -13.63 -14.83 6.25
N ARG A 252 -14.42 -13.96 5.60
CA ARG A 252 -14.33 -12.49 5.74
C ARG A 252 -14.57 -12.06 7.19
N GLU A 253 -15.56 -12.61 7.87
CA GLU A 253 -15.84 -12.33 9.28
C GLU A 253 -14.64 -12.74 10.17
N ARG A 254 -14.11 -13.95 9.98
CA ARG A 254 -12.95 -14.44 10.74
C ARG A 254 -11.69 -13.58 10.52
N MET A 255 -11.40 -13.22 9.28
CA MET A 255 -10.25 -12.36 8.96
C MET A 255 -10.44 -10.94 9.49
N GLY A 256 -11.64 -10.38 9.36
CA GLY A 256 -11.99 -9.07 9.92
C GLY A 256 -11.85 -9.03 11.45
N ALA A 257 -12.32 -10.08 12.14
CA ALA A 257 -12.16 -10.20 13.59
C ALA A 257 -10.67 -10.30 13.98
N ALA A 258 -9.87 -11.05 13.23
CA ALA A 258 -8.42 -11.13 13.44
C ALA A 258 -7.73 -9.77 13.21
N ALA A 259 -8.16 -9.00 12.20
CA ALA A 259 -7.62 -7.66 11.95
C ALA A 259 -7.94 -6.68 13.08
N VAL A 260 -9.17 -6.70 13.62
CA VAL A 260 -9.55 -5.90 14.80
C VAL A 260 -8.75 -6.32 16.05
N ALA A 261 -8.58 -7.63 16.26
CA ALA A 261 -7.78 -8.15 17.38
C ALA A 261 -6.31 -7.69 17.28
N ALA A 262 -5.71 -7.73 16.08
CA ALA A 262 -4.37 -7.24 15.80
C ALA A 262 -4.22 -5.75 16.15
N ALA A 263 -5.14 -4.91 15.67
CA ALA A 263 -5.11 -3.47 15.92
C ALA A 263 -5.29 -3.13 17.41
N ARG A 264 -6.18 -3.83 18.11
CA ARG A 264 -6.37 -3.68 19.57
C ARG A 264 -5.12 -4.08 20.35
N ALA A 265 -4.50 -5.22 20.00
CA ALA A 265 -3.27 -5.67 20.65
C ALA A 265 -2.12 -4.68 20.44
N ALA A 266 -2.06 -4.01 19.30
CA ALA A 266 -1.08 -2.98 19.01
C ALA A 266 -1.37 -1.64 19.71
N GLY A 267 -2.53 -1.45 20.35
CA GLY A 267 -2.98 -0.16 20.87
C GLY A 267 -3.13 0.89 19.75
N TYR A 268 -3.57 0.45 18.58
CA TYR A 268 -3.59 1.25 17.36
C TYR A 268 -4.62 2.38 17.42
N VAL A 269 -4.22 3.54 16.91
CA VAL A 269 -5.11 4.71 16.70
C VAL A 269 -4.89 5.23 15.28
N ASN A 270 -5.93 5.73 14.64
CA ASN A 270 -6.00 6.25 13.29
C ASN A 270 -6.21 5.16 12.22
N ALA A 271 -5.99 5.49 10.94
CA ALA A 271 -6.12 4.54 9.83
C ALA A 271 -4.90 3.63 9.73
N GLY A 272 -5.13 2.34 9.62
CA GLY A 272 -4.10 1.34 9.39
C GLY A 272 -4.64 0.16 8.60
N THR A 273 -3.75 -0.70 8.17
CA THR A 273 -4.12 -1.88 7.37
C THR A 273 -3.41 -3.11 7.91
N ILE A 274 -4.17 -4.19 8.11
CA ILE A 274 -3.63 -5.50 8.45
C ILE A 274 -3.57 -6.34 7.18
N GLU A 275 -2.37 -6.72 6.79
CA GLU A 275 -2.12 -7.54 5.62
C GLU A 275 -2.03 -9.02 5.98
N PHE A 276 -2.70 -9.85 5.19
CA PHE A 276 -2.71 -11.29 5.31
C PHE A 276 -2.33 -11.98 4.01
N VAL A 277 -1.65 -13.10 4.13
CA VAL A 277 -1.55 -14.09 3.08
C VAL A 277 -2.67 -15.11 3.26
N LEU A 278 -3.48 -15.31 2.21
CA LEU A 278 -4.54 -16.31 2.18
C LEU A 278 -4.09 -17.49 1.32
N ALA A 279 -3.98 -18.67 1.94
CA ALA A 279 -3.63 -19.91 1.27
C ALA A 279 -4.82 -20.49 0.46
N PRO A 280 -4.57 -21.33 -0.57
CA PRO A 280 -5.63 -21.95 -1.36
C PRO A 280 -6.61 -22.82 -0.59
N ASP A 281 -6.21 -23.34 0.58
CA ASP A 281 -7.03 -24.14 1.48
C ASP A 281 -7.94 -23.30 2.41
N GLY A 282 -7.89 -21.96 2.30
CA GLY A 282 -8.67 -21.03 3.12
C GLY A 282 -8.04 -20.71 4.49
N GLN A 283 -6.83 -21.18 4.76
CA GLN A 283 -6.05 -20.69 5.89
C GLN A 283 -5.45 -19.34 5.58
N PHE A 284 -5.42 -18.45 6.56
CA PHE A 284 -4.84 -17.11 6.40
C PHE A 284 -3.86 -16.82 7.53
N TYR A 285 -2.86 -15.98 7.21
CA TYR A 285 -1.79 -15.67 8.13
C TYR A 285 -1.43 -14.19 8.03
N PHE A 286 -1.18 -13.56 9.16
CA PHE A 286 -0.68 -12.19 9.25
C PHE A 286 0.70 -12.08 8.58
N ILE A 287 0.87 -11.02 7.80
CA ILE A 287 2.14 -10.63 7.18
C ILE A 287 2.72 -9.44 7.93
N GLU A 288 1.99 -8.31 7.89
CA GLU A 288 2.42 -7.06 8.47
C GLU A 288 1.23 -6.12 8.74
N MET A 289 1.50 -5.07 9.50
CA MET A 289 0.58 -3.97 9.69
C MET A 289 1.20 -2.71 9.10
N ASN A 290 0.51 -2.09 8.14
CA ASN A 290 0.87 -0.77 7.66
C ASN A 290 0.25 0.28 8.57
N THR A 291 1.12 1.06 9.23
CA THR A 291 0.73 2.03 10.27
C THR A 291 0.39 3.39 9.69
N ARG A 292 -0.30 3.41 8.56
CA ARG A 292 -0.68 4.57 7.77
C ARG A 292 -1.85 4.26 6.86
N ILE A 293 -2.36 5.29 6.17
CA ILE A 293 -3.25 5.08 5.03
C ILE A 293 -2.49 4.43 3.87
N GLN A 294 -3.17 3.60 3.06
CA GLN A 294 -2.57 2.96 1.89
C GLN A 294 -2.95 3.65 0.59
N VAL A 295 -2.21 3.37 -0.50
CA VAL A 295 -2.49 3.89 -1.85
C VAL A 295 -3.91 3.53 -2.26
N GLU A 296 -4.30 2.28 -2.05
CA GLU A 296 -5.55 1.63 -2.44
C GLU A 296 -6.75 1.90 -1.51
N HIS A 297 -6.62 2.87 -0.57
CA HIS A 297 -7.75 3.26 0.29
C HIS A 297 -9.04 3.65 -0.46
N PRO A 298 -8.97 4.21 -1.70
CA PRO A 298 -10.16 4.61 -2.43
C PRO A 298 -11.16 3.49 -2.72
N VAL A 299 -10.73 2.24 -2.91
CA VAL A 299 -11.68 1.13 -3.13
C VAL A 299 -12.51 0.86 -1.87
N THR A 300 -11.91 0.98 -0.67
CA THR A 300 -12.64 0.89 0.59
C THR A 300 -13.62 2.06 0.75
N GLU A 301 -13.20 3.29 0.44
CA GLU A 301 -14.07 4.47 0.51
C GLU A 301 -15.31 4.30 -0.37
N LEU A 302 -15.15 3.78 -1.58
CA LEU A 302 -16.27 3.62 -2.52
C LEU A 302 -17.26 2.53 -2.12
N VAL A 303 -16.81 1.44 -1.51
CA VAL A 303 -17.71 0.35 -1.07
C VAL A 303 -18.36 0.61 0.29
N THR A 304 -17.75 1.47 1.13
CA THR A 304 -18.28 1.82 2.47
C THR A 304 -19.01 3.16 2.51
N GLY A 305 -18.64 4.07 1.59
CA GLY A 305 -19.11 5.46 1.61
C GLY A 305 -18.43 6.34 2.66
N LEU A 306 -17.34 5.87 3.30
CA LEU A 306 -16.59 6.62 4.32
C LEU A 306 -15.35 7.26 3.71
N ASP A 307 -15.13 8.54 3.97
CA ASP A 307 -13.90 9.25 3.61
C ASP A 307 -12.83 9.01 4.68
N LEU A 308 -11.85 8.14 4.36
CA LEU A 308 -10.82 7.72 5.31
C LEU A 308 -9.85 8.84 5.69
N VAL A 309 -9.51 9.72 4.77
CA VAL A 309 -8.61 10.86 5.06
C VAL A 309 -9.31 11.85 5.99
N ARG A 310 -10.59 12.08 5.77
CA ARG A 310 -11.41 12.89 6.66
C ARG A 310 -11.50 12.29 8.06
N GLU A 311 -11.70 10.97 8.16
CA GLU A 311 -11.72 10.27 9.45
C GLU A 311 -10.37 10.32 10.16
N GLN A 312 -9.25 10.19 9.44
CA GLN A 312 -7.92 10.37 10.01
C GLN A 312 -7.76 11.73 10.70
N ILE A 313 -8.16 12.79 10.02
CA ILE A 313 -8.08 14.16 10.54
C ILE A 313 -9.00 14.32 11.78
N ARG A 314 -10.23 13.80 11.71
CA ARG A 314 -11.21 13.88 12.80
C ARG A 314 -10.72 13.17 14.07
N VAL A 315 -10.26 11.93 13.92
CA VAL A 315 -9.74 11.11 15.03
C VAL A 315 -8.51 11.75 15.66
N SER A 316 -7.58 12.25 14.84
CA SER A 316 -6.41 12.96 15.36
C SER A 316 -6.74 14.28 16.05
N ALA A 317 -7.89 14.89 15.74
CA ALA A 317 -8.41 16.05 16.45
C ALA A 317 -9.13 15.70 17.77
N GLY A 318 -9.09 14.42 18.20
CA GLY A 318 -9.69 13.93 19.45
C GLY A 318 -11.19 13.60 19.34
N LEU A 319 -11.75 13.58 18.13
CA LEU A 319 -13.15 13.18 17.92
C LEU A 319 -13.27 11.64 17.86
N PRO A 320 -14.42 11.07 18.29
CA PRO A 320 -14.67 9.66 18.09
C PRO A 320 -14.84 9.34 16.60
N LEU A 321 -14.77 8.04 16.25
CA LEU A 321 -15.17 7.54 14.95
C LEU A 321 -16.57 8.04 14.59
N SER A 322 -16.80 8.35 13.31
CA SER A 322 -18.11 8.84 12.83
C SER A 322 -19.16 7.74 12.72
N VAL A 323 -18.73 6.48 12.75
CA VAL A 323 -19.57 5.29 12.65
C VAL A 323 -19.14 4.20 13.62
N THR A 324 -20.07 3.37 14.06
CA THR A 324 -19.80 2.11 14.77
C THR A 324 -19.57 0.96 13.79
N GLN A 325 -19.11 -0.20 14.27
CA GLN A 325 -18.91 -1.37 13.41
C GLN A 325 -20.21 -1.84 12.76
N GLU A 326 -21.32 -1.75 13.47
CA GLU A 326 -22.65 -2.18 13.02
C GLU A 326 -23.23 -1.27 11.93
N GLU A 327 -22.77 -0.01 11.87
CA GLU A 327 -23.18 0.97 10.87
C GLU A 327 -22.35 0.89 9.58
N VAL A 328 -21.23 0.16 9.60
CA VAL A 328 -20.42 -0.06 8.39
C VAL A 328 -21.14 -0.96 7.42
N LEU A 329 -21.55 -0.41 6.29
CA LEU A 329 -22.24 -1.13 5.23
C LEU A 329 -21.36 -1.26 4.00
N PHE A 330 -21.24 -2.49 3.49
CA PHE A 330 -20.54 -2.76 2.24
C PHE A 330 -21.53 -2.82 1.09
N ARG A 331 -21.29 -2.03 0.04
CA ARG A 331 -22.16 -1.98 -1.15
C ARG A 331 -21.33 -2.05 -2.41
N GLY A 332 -21.80 -2.84 -3.37
CA GLY A 332 -21.21 -2.93 -4.70
C GLY A 332 -19.80 -3.50 -4.71
N HIS A 333 -19.03 -3.04 -5.68
CA HIS A 333 -17.66 -3.50 -5.94
C HIS A 333 -16.83 -2.36 -6.52
N ALA A 334 -15.62 -2.17 -6.02
CA ALA A 334 -14.69 -1.17 -6.50
C ALA A 334 -13.40 -1.84 -7.01
N ILE A 335 -12.82 -1.26 -8.05
CA ILE A 335 -11.51 -1.66 -8.60
C ILE A 335 -10.67 -0.40 -8.73
N GLU A 336 -9.41 -0.48 -8.32
CA GLU A 336 -8.39 0.54 -8.54
C GLU A 336 -7.32 -0.01 -9.49
N CYS A 337 -6.88 0.81 -10.44
CA CYS A 337 -5.71 0.58 -11.27
C CYS A 337 -4.69 1.68 -11.00
N ARG A 338 -3.46 1.29 -10.65
CA ARG A 338 -2.33 2.22 -10.51
C ARG A 338 -1.74 2.52 -11.86
N ILE A 339 -1.89 3.75 -12.32
CA ILE A 339 -1.31 4.22 -13.58
C ILE A 339 0.11 4.71 -13.30
N ASN A 340 1.09 3.93 -13.73
CA ASN A 340 2.50 4.21 -13.51
C ASN A 340 3.18 4.66 -14.80
N ALA A 341 4.12 5.63 -14.69
CA ALA A 341 5.04 6.00 -15.76
C ALA A 341 6.13 4.95 -15.92
N GLU A 342 5.78 3.80 -16.47
CA GLU A 342 6.64 2.63 -16.64
C GLU A 342 6.34 1.95 -17.97
N ASP A 343 7.36 1.41 -18.62
CA ASP A 343 7.23 0.63 -19.87
C ASP A 343 7.26 -0.87 -19.55
N PRO A 344 6.11 -1.57 -19.53
CA PRO A 344 6.07 -3.01 -19.25
C PRO A 344 6.86 -3.85 -20.24
N ALA A 345 6.93 -3.44 -21.52
CA ALA A 345 7.68 -4.15 -22.57
C ALA A 345 9.20 -4.05 -22.37
N LYS A 346 9.67 -3.04 -21.63
CA LYS A 346 11.07 -2.86 -21.24
C LYS A 346 11.33 -3.20 -19.77
N GLY A 347 10.62 -4.22 -19.26
CA GLY A 347 10.81 -4.69 -17.89
C GLY A 347 10.36 -3.69 -16.81
N PHE A 348 9.38 -2.84 -17.13
CA PHE A 348 8.86 -1.77 -16.25
C PHE A 348 9.91 -0.69 -15.97
N GLN A 349 10.69 -0.33 -16.96
CA GLN A 349 11.61 0.80 -16.85
C GLN A 349 10.82 2.08 -16.59
N PRO A 350 11.19 2.88 -15.56
CA PRO A 350 10.58 4.19 -15.32
C PRO A 350 10.72 5.12 -16.53
N CYS A 351 9.66 5.83 -16.85
CA CYS A 351 9.55 6.74 -17.99
C CYS A 351 9.12 8.14 -17.53
N PRO A 352 9.99 8.90 -16.81
CA PRO A 352 9.68 10.29 -16.47
C PRO A 352 9.61 11.15 -17.73
N GLY A 353 8.98 12.33 -17.66
CA GLY A 353 8.92 13.27 -18.77
C GLY A 353 7.69 14.16 -18.74
N ARG A 354 7.55 14.96 -19.78
CA ARG A 354 6.49 15.95 -19.89
C ARG A 354 5.18 15.35 -20.39
N ILE A 355 4.08 15.69 -19.73
CA ILE A 355 2.73 15.36 -20.15
C ILE A 355 2.33 16.32 -21.28
N GLY A 356 2.32 15.85 -22.52
CA GLY A 356 1.96 16.63 -23.70
C GLY A 356 0.47 16.93 -23.75
N PHE A 357 -0.35 15.88 -23.57
CA PHE A 357 -1.79 15.96 -23.48
C PHE A 357 -2.30 15.00 -22.41
N LEU A 358 -3.35 15.41 -21.70
CA LEU A 358 -4.02 14.61 -20.68
C LEU A 358 -5.54 14.66 -20.88
N HIS A 359 -6.16 13.50 -21.04
CA HIS A 359 -7.60 13.35 -20.90
C HIS A 359 -7.91 12.34 -19.80
N LEU A 360 -8.66 12.74 -18.79
CA LEU A 360 -9.07 11.91 -17.68
C LEU A 360 -10.46 11.33 -17.93
N PRO A 361 -10.68 10.03 -17.75
CA PRO A 361 -11.99 9.42 -17.94
C PRO A 361 -12.99 9.93 -16.89
N GLY A 362 -14.24 9.95 -17.27
CA GLY A 362 -15.32 10.43 -16.42
C GLY A 362 -16.55 9.52 -16.42
N GLY A 363 -17.67 10.09 -15.98
CA GLY A 363 -18.96 9.42 -15.91
C GLY A 363 -19.26 8.76 -14.57
N TYR A 364 -20.46 8.18 -14.47
CA TYR A 364 -20.96 7.60 -13.23
C TYR A 364 -20.08 6.47 -12.70
N GLY A 365 -19.66 6.59 -11.43
CA GLY A 365 -18.86 5.60 -10.76
C GLY A 365 -17.39 5.52 -11.24
N VAL A 366 -16.84 6.62 -11.77
CA VAL A 366 -15.42 6.77 -12.10
C VAL A 366 -14.84 7.88 -11.24
N ARG A 367 -13.70 7.59 -10.60
CA ARG A 367 -12.90 8.53 -9.81
C ARG A 367 -11.45 8.45 -10.29
N VAL A 368 -10.80 9.60 -10.39
CA VAL A 368 -9.36 9.68 -10.68
C VAL A 368 -8.68 10.51 -9.60
N ASP A 369 -7.75 9.89 -8.88
CA ASP A 369 -6.88 10.58 -7.94
C ASP A 369 -5.52 10.79 -8.62
N THR A 370 -5.17 12.05 -8.89
CA THR A 370 -3.95 12.40 -9.61
C THR A 370 -3.46 13.81 -9.29
N GLY A 371 -2.17 14.02 -9.45
CA GLY A 371 -1.55 15.34 -9.49
C GLY A 371 -1.16 15.81 -10.90
N LEU A 372 -1.55 15.06 -11.94
CA LEU A 372 -1.22 15.38 -13.33
C LEU A 372 -2.09 16.49 -13.91
N TYR A 373 -1.50 17.22 -14.85
CA TYR A 373 -2.18 18.15 -15.75
C TYR A 373 -1.38 18.28 -17.06
N THR A 374 -2.00 18.74 -18.13
CA THR A 374 -1.30 18.97 -19.40
C THR A 374 -0.19 20.00 -19.22
N GLY A 375 1.02 19.64 -19.63
CA GLY A 375 2.23 20.46 -19.48
C GLY A 375 3.08 20.15 -18.23
N TYR A 376 2.57 19.32 -17.29
CA TYR A 376 3.34 18.91 -16.12
C TYR A 376 4.57 18.09 -16.49
N GLU A 377 5.70 18.37 -15.83
CA GLU A 377 6.94 17.63 -15.97
C GLU A 377 7.04 16.61 -14.83
N LEU A 378 6.91 15.31 -15.16
CA LEU A 378 7.03 14.24 -14.18
C LEU A 378 8.51 14.06 -13.81
N PRO A 379 8.91 14.32 -12.55
CA PRO A 379 10.32 14.28 -12.17
C PRO A 379 10.82 12.84 -12.01
N PRO A 380 12.12 12.56 -12.31
CA PRO A 380 12.70 11.21 -12.24
C PRO A 380 13.13 10.79 -10.82
N TYR A 381 12.85 11.57 -9.80
CA TYR A 381 13.42 11.41 -8.44
C TYR A 381 12.54 10.62 -7.49
N TYR A 382 11.29 10.34 -7.87
CA TYR A 382 10.27 9.77 -7.01
C TYR A 382 9.63 8.54 -7.65
N ASP A 383 8.65 7.97 -6.96
CA ASP A 383 7.86 6.85 -7.46
C ASP A 383 7.20 7.17 -8.81
N SER A 384 7.00 6.13 -9.63
CA SER A 384 6.41 6.22 -10.96
C SER A 384 4.89 6.42 -10.98
N LEU A 385 4.21 6.35 -9.83
CA LEU A 385 2.75 6.49 -9.73
C LEU A 385 2.31 7.89 -10.18
N MET A 386 1.53 7.92 -11.27
CA MET A 386 0.99 9.15 -11.85
C MET A 386 -0.45 9.42 -11.46
N ALA A 387 -1.25 8.36 -11.44
CA ALA A 387 -2.68 8.44 -11.13
C ALA A 387 -3.19 7.12 -10.57
N LYS A 388 -4.26 7.20 -9.80
CA LYS A 388 -5.12 6.06 -9.48
C LYS A 388 -6.41 6.24 -10.25
N LEU A 389 -6.76 5.26 -11.07
CA LEU A 389 -8.05 5.18 -11.72
C LEU A 389 -8.91 4.20 -10.94
N ILE A 390 -10.00 4.69 -10.38
CA ILE A 390 -10.87 3.92 -9.51
C ILE A 390 -12.28 3.89 -10.08
N VAL A 391 -12.90 2.72 -10.07
CA VAL A 391 -14.29 2.56 -10.48
C VAL A 391 -15.11 1.87 -9.40
N TYR A 392 -16.40 2.19 -9.38
CA TYR A 392 -17.38 1.56 -8.52
C TYR A 392 -18.59 1.13 -9.33
N ALA A 393 -19.12 -0.07 -9.06
CA ALA A 393 -20.34 -0.58 -9.66
C ALA A 393 -21.11 -1.49 -8.69
N PRO A 394 -22.42 -1.76 -8.93
CA PRO A 394 -23.18 -2.68 -8.10
C PRO A 394 -22.62 -4.11 -8.07
N THR A 395 -22.00 -4.57 -9.14
CA THR A 395 -21.41 -5.90 -9.25
C THR A 395 -19.97 -5.85 -9.76
N ARG A 396 -19.18 -6.88 -9.43
CA ARG A 396 -17.78 -7.01 -9.88
C ARG A 396 -17.66 -6.98 -11.41
N LEU A 397 -18.54 -7.68 -12.13
CA LEU A 397 -18.48 -7.72 -13.58
C LEU A 397 -18.76 -6.34 -14.21
N GLU A 398 -19.67 -5.59 -13.64
CA GLU A 398 -19.93 -4.21 -14.06
C GLU A 398 -18.73 -3.29 -13.74
N ALA A 399 -18.08 -3.48 -12.58
CA ALA A 399 -16.86 -2.76 -12.24
C ALA A 399 -15.72 -3.06 -13.24
N ILE A 400 -15.51 -4.33 -13.61
CA ILE A 400 -14.54 -4.72 -14.64
C ILE A 400 -14.85 -4.03 -15.98
N ARG A 401 -16.11 -4.08 -16.44
CA ARG A 401 -16.52 -3.42 -17.70
C ARG A 401 -16.31 -1.90 -17.64
N ARG A 402 -16.62 -1.30 -16.50
CA ARG A 402 -16.42 0.15 -16.28
C ARG A 402 -14.96 0.54 -16.28
N MET A 403 -14.09 -0.30 -15.65
CA MET A 403 -12.65 -0.06 -15.65
C MET A 403 -12.04 -0.18 -17.05
N ARG A 404 -12.44 -1.19 -17.83
CA ARG A 404 -12.01 -1.32 -19.24
C ARG A 404 -12.32 -0.06 -20.02
N ARG A 405 -13.60 0.37 -20.01
CA ARG A 405 -14.02 1.59 -20.68
C ARG A 405 -13.24 2.83 -20.18
N ALA A 406 -13.00 2.94 -18.88
CA ALA A 406 -12.28 4.06 -18.32
C ALA A 406 -10.79 4.06 -18.71
N LEU A 407 -10.14 2.89 -18.82
CA LEU A 407 -8.77 2.78 -19.34
C LEU A 407 -8.68 3.11 -20.83
N GLU A 408 -9.67 2.72 -21.65
CA GLU A 408 -9.76 3.06 -23.08
C GLU A 408 -9.93 4.56 -23.30
N GLU A 409 -10.62 5.25 -22.38
CA GLU A 409 -10.86 6.69 -22.43
C GLU A 409 -9.67 7.52 -21.87
N LEU A 410 -8.81 6.91 -21.04
CA LEU A 410 -7.65 7.60 -20.47
C LEU A 410 -6.58 7.86 -21.52
N VAL A 411 -6.24 9.12 -21.75
CA VAL A 411 -5.15 9.50 -22.66
C VAL A 411 -4.07 10.25 -21.88
N ILE A 412 -2.85 9.73 -21.92
CA ILE A 412 -1.64 10.37 -21.38
C ILE A 412 -0.58 10.37 -22.48
N GLU A 413 -0.34 11.53 -23.10
CA GLU A 413 0.71 11.68 -24.09
C GLU A 413 2.01 12.14 -23.43
N GLY A 414 3.11 11.44 -23.74
CA GLY A 414 4.45 11.72 -23.26
C GLY A 414 5.09 10.46 -22.66
N PRO A 415 5.07 10.27 -21.33
CA PRO A 415 5.62 9.07 -20.70
C PRO A 415 4.91 7.80 -21.17
N ALA A 416 5.67 6.71 -21.35
CA ALA A 416 5.08 5.39 -21.48
C ALA A 416 4.43 4.99 -20.14
N THR A 417 3.31 4.27 -20.22
CA THR A 417 2.54 3.86 -19.06
C THR A 417 2.22 2.37 -19.07
N ASN A 418 1.81 1.84 -17.94
CA ASN A 418 1.33 0.48 -17.79
C ASN A 418 -0.16 0.29 -18.16
N THR A 419 -0.82 1.30 -18.75
CA THR A 419 -2.27 1.31 -19.00
C THR A 419 -2.73 0.12 -19.85
N ASP A 420 -2.00 -0.19 -20.95
CA ASP A 420 -2.33 -1.31 -21.82
C ASP A 420 -2.24 -2.65 -21.09
N LEU A 421 -1.21 -2.85 -20.26
CA LEU A 421 -1.08 -4.04 -19.44
C LEU A 421 -2.28 -4.20 -18.49
N LEU A 422 -2.70 -3.15 -17.81
CA LEU A 422 -3.86 -3.17 -16.93
C LEU A 422 -5.15 -3.51 -17.69
N HIS A 423 -5.31 -2.97 -18.89
CA HIS A 423 -6.44 -3.30 -19.74
C HIS A 423 -6.44 -4.79 -20.13
N GLN A 424 -5.28 -5.38 -20.47
CA GLN A 424 -5.16 -6.81 -20.79
C GLN A 424 -5.43 -7.70 -19.56
N ILE A 425 -4.95 -7.32 -18.37
CA ILE A 425 -5.26 -8.04 -17.12
C ILE A 425 -6.78 -8.14 -16.92
N LEU A 426 -7.50 -7.04 -17.09
CA LEU A 426 -8.95 -7.01 -16.94
C LEU A 426 -9.70 -7.88 -17.96
N HIS A 427 -9.09 -8.20 -19.12
CA HIS A 427 -9.64 -9.10 -20.12
C HIS A 427 -9.26 -10.55 -19.90
N HIS A 428 -8.24 -10.83 -19.08
CA HIS A 428 -7.77 -12.19 -18.88
C HIS A 428 -8.85 -13.05 -18.19
N PRO A 429 -9.15 -14.27 -18.73
CA PRO A 429 -10.23 -15.11 -18.21
C PRO A 429 -10.11 -15.42 -16.70
N ASP A 430 -8.90 -15.66 -16.22
CA ASP A 430 -8.68 -15.98 -14.82
C ASP A 430 -8.94 -14.78 -13.91
N PHE A 431 -8.58 -13.56 -14.35
CA PHE A 431 -8.95 -12.34 -13.61
C PHE A 431 -10.48 -12.16 -13.58
N VAL A 432 -11.16 -12.28 -14.73
CA VAL A 432 -12.62 -12.16 -14.81
C VAL A 432 -13.33 -13.20 -13.93
N ARG A 433 -12.84 -14.43 -13.91
CA ARG A 433 -13.37 -15.49 -13.04
C ARG A 433 -13.01 -15.31 -11.57
N GLY A 434 -12.00 -14.47 -11.25
CA GLY A 434 -11.45 -14.31 -9.91
C GLY A 434 -10.51 -15.43 -9.49
N ASN A 435 -9.91 -16.15 -10.43
CA ASN A 435 -8.97 -17.26 -10.22
C ASN A 435 -7.53 -16.77 -10.43
N TYR A 436 -7.05 -15.95 -9.54
CA TYR A 436 -5.69 -15.41 -9.60
C TYR A 436 -5.03 -15.45 -8.21
N SER A 437 -3.72 -15.33 -8.19
CA SER A 437 -2.89 -15.29 -6.98
C SER A 437 -1.79 -14.25 -7.16
N THR A 438 -0.92 -14.10 -6.17
CA THR A 438 0.25 -13.21 -6.28
C THR A 438 1.21 -13.60 -7.42
N GLY A 439 1.15 -14.85 -7.91
CA GLY A 439 1.90 -15.32 -9.06
C GLY A 439 1.27 -15.04 -10.43
N PHE A 440 0.11 -14.37 -10.49
CA PHE A 440 -0.64 -14.16 -11.74
C PHE A 440 0.20 -13.50 -12.83
N LEU A 441 0.88 -12.41 -12.53
CA LEU A 441 1.69 -11.71 -13.53
C LEU A 441 2.89 -12.53 -13.98
N GLU A 442 3.54 -13.25 -13.07
CA GLU A 442 4.67 -14.12 -13.42
C GLU A 442 4.23 -15.23 -14.38
N ALA A 443 3.04 -15.79 -14.20
CA ALA A 443 2.49 -16.85 -15.02
C ALA A 443 2.01 -16.38 -16.40
N HIS A 444 1.57 -15.12 -16.53
CA HIS A 444 0.86 -14.67 -17.74
C HIS A 444 1.52 -13.49 -18.46
N MET A 445 2.67 -12.99 -18.00
CA MET A 445 3.29 -11.76 -18.51
C MET A 445 3.53 -11.81 -20.03
N ASP A 446 4.09 -12.92 -20.54
CA ASP A 446 4.39 -13.05 -21.97
C ASP A 446 3.12 -12.95 -22.84
N THR A 447 2.03 -13.55 -22.39
CA THR A 447 0.74 -13.50 -23.10
C THR A 447 0.13 -12.09 -23.03
N LEU A 448 0.18 -11.45 -21.86
CA LEU A 448 -0.35 -10.11 -21.67
C LEU A 448 0.40 -9.06 -22.51
N LEU A 449 1.74 -9.17 -22.62
CA LEU A 449 2.55 -8.28 -23.45
C LEU A 449 2.42 -8.54 -24.94
N ALA A 450 2.23 -9.81 -25.36
CA ALA A 450 2.01 -10.15 -26.76
C ALA A 450 0.74 -9.52 -27.34
N TRP A 451 -0.30 -9.35 -26.53
CA TRP A 451 -1.55 -8.69 -26.93
C TRP A 451 -1.40 -7.18 -27.11
N SER A 452 -0.59 -6.53 -26.29
CA SER A 452 -0.32 -5.08 -26.41
C SER A 452 0.50 -4.72 -27.66
N GLY A 453 1.24 -5.69 -28.25
CA GLY A 453 2.05 -5.50 -29.47
C GLY A 453 1.28 -5.72 -30.77
N SER A 454 0.09 -6.34 -30.75
CA SER A 454 -0.73 -6.56 -31.93
C SER A 454 -1.65 -5.34 -32.19
N GLY A 455 -1.07 -4.25 -32.68
CA GLY A 455 -1.81 -3.06 -33.14
C GLY A 455 -2.67 -3.30 -34.38
N GLU A 456 -3.42 -4.41 -34.44
CA GLU A 456 -4.52 -4.56 -35.37
C GLU A 456 -5.77 -3.88 -34.77
N VAL A 457 -5.99 -2.64 -35.19
CA VAL A 457 -7.32 -2.05 -35.19
C VAL A 457 -8.21 -3.00 -35.96
N ARG A 458 -8.98 -3.83 -35.26
CA ARG A 458 -10.09 -4.53 -35.91
C ARG A 458 -11.11 -3.45 -36.28
N GLU A 459 -11.05 -3.02 -37.55
CA GLU A 459 -12.19 -2.36 -38.17
C GLU A 459 -13.41 -3.27 -37.98
N VAL A 460 -14.41 -2.77 -37.29
CA VAL A 460 -15.76 -3.35 -37.23
C VAL A 460 -16.66 -2.55 -38.14
#